data_66f31173559875cf3988a2642016e3b2
#
_entry.id   66f31173559875cf3988a2642016e3b2
#
_cell.length_a   1.000
_cell.length_b   1.000
_cell.length_c   1.000
_cell.angle_alpha   90.00
_cell.angle_beta   90.00
_cell.angle_gamma   90.00
#
_symmetry.space_group_name_H-M   'P 1'
#
loop_
_entity.id
_entity.type
_entity.pdbx_description
1 polymer ?
#
loop_
_entity_poly.entity_id
_entity_poly.type
_entity_poly.pdbx_seq_one_letter_code
_entity_poly.pdbx_strand_id
1 'polypeptide(L)'
;MILKKFFLIILLSAISFSNEKFEDAQIVIMLNEYFKDTPNAPILLGHRFYQNRNNRIIQLEVDADLEDINKSLLFSFKAISLIANIANKDFKRGILILHTRPKNLPIIAETDIKCAQQFFIYENMGEKKWRKNCLSLKHN
;
A
#
# COMPACT_ATOMS: atom_id res chain seq x y z
N MET A 1 14.72 18.68 4.74
CA MET A 1 13.39 18.59 5.44
C MET A 1 12.24 19.16 4.63
N ILE A 2 12.38 20.38 4.10
CA ILE A 2 11.34 21.04 3.28
C ILE A 2 11.06 20.29 1.98
N LEU A 3 12.09 19.78 1.33
CA LEU A 3 11.99 18.98 0.09
C LEU A 3 11.18 17.68 0.26
N LYS A 4 11.30 17.01 1.40
CA LYS A 4 10.58 15.77 1.68
C LYS A 4 9.09 15.99 1.87
N LYS A 5 8.72 17.05 2.59
CA LYS A 5 7.32 17.46 2.75
C LYS A 5 6.72 17.90 1.42
N PHE A 6 7.52 18.54 0.59
CA PHE A 6 7.10 18.98 -0.74
C PHE A 6 6.84 17.78 -1.67
N PHE A 7 7.68 16.76 -1.60
CA PHE A 7 7.50 15.52 -2.39
C PHE A 7 6.23 14.77 -2.00
N LEU A 8 5.94 14.70 -0.70
CA LEU A 8 4.72 14.07 -0.20
C LEU A 8 3.47 14.84 -0.67
N ILE A 9 3.53 16.17 -0.67
CA ILE A 9 2.44 17.02 -1.16
C ILE A 9 2.25 16.84 -2.66
N ILE A 10 3.32 16.72 -3.43
CA ILE A 10 3.29 16.47 -4.87
C ILE A 10 2.64 15.10 -5.15
N LEU A 11 2.99 14.07 -4.38
CA LEU A 11 2.39 12.75 -4.52
C LEU A 11 0.88 12.79 -4.29
N LEU A 12 0.45 13.48 -3.23
CA LEU A 12 -0.97 13.65 -2.91
C LEU A 12 -1.71 14.48 -3.96
N SER A 13 -1.08 15.55 -4.46
CA SER A 13 -1.68 16.39 -5.50
C SER A 13 -1.76 15.67 -6.85
N ALA A 14 -0.76 14.87 -7.21
CA ALA A 14 -0.77 14.05 -8.43
C ALA A 14 -1.95 13.06 -8.41
N ILE A 15 -2.28 12.50 -7.25
CA ILE A 15 -3.40 11.58 -7.08
C ILE A 15 -4.75 12.30 -7.23
N SER A 16 -4.84 13.57 -6.75
CA SER A 16 -6.08 14.34 -6.71
C SER A 16 -6.43 15.03 -8.04
N PHE A 17 -5.43 15.43 -8.83
CA PHE A 17 -5.62 16.34 -9.95
C PHE A 17 -5.04 15.87 -11.28
N SER A 18 -4.29 14.77 -11.29
CA SER A 18 -3.56 14.34 -12.48
C SER A 18 -4.11 13.04 -13.06
N ASN A 19 -4.30 13.01 -14.39
CA ASN A 19 -4.51 11.78 -15.14
C ASN A 19 -3.18 11.12 -15.53
N GLU A 20 -2.06 11.64 -15.02
CA GLU A 20 -0.74 11.07 -15.29
C GLU A 20 -0.62 9.68 -14.69
N LYS A 21 -0.08 8.79 -15.49
CA LYS A 21 0.26 7.43 -15.09
C LYS A 21 1.77 7.27 -15.11
N PHE A 22 2.28 6.46 -14.19
CA PHE A 22 3.71 6.29 -13.99
C PHE A 22 4.12 4.85 -14.26
N GLU A 23 5.30 4.70 -14.87
CA GLU A 23 5.90 3.40 -15.11
C GLU A 23 6.40 2.77 -13.81
N ASP A 24 6.63 1.45 -13.83
CA ASP A 24 7.03 0.69 -12.65
C ASP A 24 8.25 1.27 -11.92
N ALA A 25 9.28 1.67 -12.67
CA ALA A 25 10.49 2.26 -12.08
C ALA A 25 10.19 3.53 -11.29
N GLN A 26 9.27 4.35 -11.78
CA GLN A 26 8.86 5.59 -11.12
C GLN A 26 8.04 5.31 -9.87
N ILE A 27 7.08 4.39 -9.95
CA ILE A 27 6.23 4.08 -8.79
C ILE A 27 7.02 3.39 -7.67
N VAL A 28 8.07 2.64 -7.99
CA VAL A 28 8.97 2.08 -6.96
C VAL A 28 9.67 3.20 -6.17
N ILE A 29 10.16 4.22 -6.86
CA ILE A 29 10.78 5.37 -6.21
C ILE A 29 9.77 6.08 -5.30
N MET A 30 8.57 6.33 -5.80
CA MET A 30 7.50 7.00 -5.05
C MET A 30 7.07 6.18 -3.83
N LEU A 31 6.96 4.88 -3.98
CA LEU A 31 6.63 3.96 -2.90
C LEU A 31 7.67 3.99 -1.78
N ASN A 32 8.96 3.90 -2.13
CA ASN A 32 10.05 3.95 -1.16
C ASN A 32 10.07 5.29 -0.41
N GLU A 33 9.89 6.40 -1.11
CA GLU A 33 9.84 7.73 -0.50
C GLU A 33 8.63 7.89 0.42
N TYR A 34 7.48 7.34 0.05
CA TYR A 34 6.27 7.39 0.88
C TYR A 34 6.48 6.72 2.24
N PHE A 35 7.09 5.53 2.26
CA PHE A 35 7.40 4.83 3.51
C PHE A 35 8.50 5.53 4.31
N LYS A 36 9.53 6.01 3.64
CA LYS A 36 10.68 6.66 4.28
C LYS A 36 10.33 8.02 4.89
N ASP A 37 9.50 8.80 4.22
CA ASP A 37 9.26 10.19 4.57
C ASP A 37 8.03 10.39 5.46
N THR A 38 7.19 9.37 5.63
CA THR A 38 6.02 9.46 6.51
C THR A 38 6.41 9.11 7.95
N PRO A 39 6.16 10.00 8.93
CA PRO A 39 6.44 9.71 10.32
C PRO A 39 5.66 8.49 10.81
N ASN A 40 6.32 7.64 11.61
CA ASN A 40 5.74 6.44 12.20
C ASN A 40 5.29 5.37 11.20
N ALA A 41 5.74 5.47 9.94
CA ALA A 41 5.50 4.42 8.96
C ALA A 41 6.24 3.13 9.35
N PRO A 42 5.68 1.96 9.01
CA PRO A 42 6.44 0.72 9.13
C PRO A 42 7.65 0.73 8.20
N ILE A 43 8.58 -0.19 8.42
CA ILE A 43 9.78 -0.28 7.59
C ILE A 43 9.45 -1.11 6.36
N LEU A 44 9.62 -0.53 5.18
CA LEU A 44 9.46 -1.27 3.92
C LEU A 44 10.71 -2.14 3.70
N LEU A 45 10.51 -3.46 3.76
CA LEU A 45 11.59 -4.44 3.56
C LEU A 45 11.77 -4.82 2.10
N GLY A 46 10.68 -4.82 1.34
CA GLY A 46 10.73 -5.17 -0.07
C GLY A 46 9.41 -4.94 -0.77
N HIS A 47 9.47 -5.00 -2.09
CA HIS A 47 8.31 -4.91 -2.96
C HIS A 47 8.47 -5.88 -4.11
N ARG A 48 7.35 -6.27 -4.71
CA ARG A 48 7.34 -7.15 -5.85
C ARG A 48 6.11 -6.89 -6.70
N PHE A 49 6.31 -6.74 -8.02
CA PHE A 49 5.22 -6.62 -9.00
C PHE A 49 5.28 -7.85 -9.91
N TYR A 50 4.18 -8.57 -10.03
CA TYR A 50 4.15 -9.77 -10.83
C TYR A 50 2.74 -10.09 -11.34
N GLN A 51 2.65 -11.02 -12.28
CA GLN A 51 1.39 -11.51 -12.81
C GLN A 51 1.11 -12.93 -12.34
N ASN A 52 -0.14 -13.17 -11.99
CA ASN A 52 -0.66 -14.49 -11.69
C ASN A 52 -2.04 -14.61 -12.35
N ARG A 53 -2.15 -15.55 -13.31
CA ARG A 53 -3.41 -15.79 -14.06
C ARG A 53 -4.00 -14.52 -14.66
N ASN A 54 -3.20 -13.75 -15.37
CA ASN A 54 -3.59 -12.47 -15.99
C ASN A 54 -3.90 -11.34 -15.01
N ASN A 55 -3.76 -11.57 -13.71
CA ASN A 55 -3.92 -10.53 -12.69
C ASN A 55 -2.56 -9.99 -12.28
N ARG A 56 -2.40 -8.69 -12.40
CA ARG A 56 -1.19 -8.02 -11.94
C ARG A 56 -1.29 -7.75 -10.46
N ILE A 57 -0.26 -8.15 -9.72
CA ILE A 57 -0.23 -8.11 -8.26
C ILE A 57 0.90 -7.19 -7.78
N ILE A 58 0.59 -6.34 -6.82
CA ILE A 58 1.57 -5.59 -6.05
C ILE A 58 1.70 -6.23 -4.67
N GLN A 59 2.90 -6.63 -4.31
CA GLN A 59 3.21 -7.23 -3.03
C GLN A 59 4.21 -6.36 -2.28
N LEU A 60 3.89 -6.05 -1.04
CA LEU A 60 4.80 -5.35 -0.13
C LEU A 60 5.15 -6.25 1.04
N GLU A 61 6.38 -6.11 1.51
CA GLU A 61 6.86 -6.75 2.71
C GLU A 61 7.32 -5.68 3.69
N VAL A 62 6.73 -5.65 4.87
CA VAL A 62 6.99 -4.59 5.86
C VAL A 62 7.31 -5.18 7.23
N ASP A 63 8.03 -4.41 8.03
CA ASP A 63 8.35 -4.75 9.42
C ASP A 63 7.75 -3.70 10.34
N ALA A 64 7.03 -4.13 11.36
CA ALA A 64 6.32 -3.26 12.29
C ALA A 64 6.37 -3.81 13.72
N ASP A 65 6.21 -2.90 14.69
CA ASP A 65 6.00 -3.31 16.08
C ASP A 65 4.64 -3.98 16.23
N LEU A 66 4.58 -5.03 17.02
CA LEU A 66 3.34 -5.78 17.25
C LEU A 66 2.21 -4.89 17.78
N GLU A 67 2.56 -3.90 18.61
CA GLU A 67 1.59 -2.93 19.15
C GLU A 67 0.95 -2.05 18.08
N ASP A 68 1.65 -1.81 16.96
CA ASP A 68 1.21 -0.93 15.88
C ASP A 68 0.70 -1.69 14.65
N ILE A 69 0.41 -2.97 14.80
CA ILE A 69 0.11 -3.85 13.67
C ILE A 69 -1.07 -3.36 12.82
N ASN A 70 -2.14 -2.88 13.44
CA ASN A 70 -3.30 -2.34 12.73
C ASN A 70 -2.97 -1.06 11.98
N LYS A 71 -2.22 -0.16 12.59
CA LYS A 71 -1.78 1.09 11.94
C LYS A 71 -0.87 0.79 10.75
N SER A 72 0.03 -0.17 10.90
CA SER A 72 0.95 -0.58 9.84
C SER A 72 0.24 -1.25 8.68
N LEU A 73 -0.76 -2.08 8.97
CA LEU A 73 -1.62 -2.70 7.97
C LEU A 73 -2.38 -1.64 7.16
N LEU A 74 -3.03 -0.71 7.84
CA LEU A 74 -3.78 0.37 7.18
C LEU A 74 -2.86 1.27 6.37
N PHE A 75 -1.71 1.67 6.92
CA PHE A 75 -0.72 2.49 6.21
C PHE A 75 -0.27 1.80 4.92
N SER A 76 0.06 0.53 5.00
CA SER A 76 0.59 -0.24 3.87
C SER A 76 -0.44 -0.42 2.77
N PHE A 77 -1.69 -0.73 3.10
CA PHE A 77 -2.75 -0.85 2.10
C PHE A 77 -3.17 0.50 1.53
N LYS A 78 -3.06 1.58 2.29
CA LYS A 78 -3.23 2.92 1.74
C LYS A 78 -2.14 3.21 0.70
N ALA A 79 -0.89 2.90 1.00
CA ALA A 79 0.22 3.04 0.06
C ALA A 79 -0.03 2.23 -1.21
N ILE A 80 -0.43 0.97 -1.08
CA ILE A 80 -0.77 0.09 -2.21
C ILE A 80 -1.88 0.70 -3.07
N SER A 81 -2.94 1.20 -2.42
CA SER A 81 -4.09 1.80 -3.12
C SER A 81 -3.70 3.06 -3.90
N LEU A 82 -2.88 3.92 -3.29
CA LEU A 82 -2.39 5.14 -3.92
C LEU A 82 -1.47 4.84 -5.11
N ILE A 83 -0.53 3.94 -4.94
CA ILE A 83 0.40 3.53 -6.00
C ILE A 83 -0.36 2.88 -7.15
N ALA A 84 -1.30 2.01 -6.88
CA ALA A 84 -2.13 1.39 -7.91
C ALA A 84 -2.94 2.40 -8.71
N ASN A 85 -3.36 3.50 -8.07
CA ASN A 85 -4.13 4.55 -8.71
C ASN A 85 -3.33 5.34 -9.75
N ILE A 86 -2.03 5.45 -9.58
CA ILE A 86 -1.15 6.21 -10.48
C ILE A 86 -0.29 5.32 -11.39
N ALA A 87 -0.38 4.00 -11.25
CA ALA A 87 0.36 3.06 -12.07
C ALA A 87 -0.16 3.03 -13.51
N ASN A 88 0.76 3.03 -14.47
CA ASN A 88 0.40 2.93 -15.90
C ASN A 88 -0.27 1.59 -16.22
N LYS A 89 0.20 0.50 -15.60
CA LYS A 89 -0.40 -0.82 -15.72
C LYS A 89 -1.24 -1.12 -14.49
N ASP A 90 -2.49 -1.53 -14.70
CA ASP A 90 -3.44 -1.77 -13.62
C ASP A 90 -3.04 -2.96 -12.76
N PHE A 91 -3.05 -2.76 -11.44
CA PHE A 91 -2.97 -3.83 -10.47
C PHE A 91 -4.38 -4.28 -10.07
N LYS A 92 -4.57 -5.59 -9.97
CA LYS A 92 -5.84 -6.17 -9.53
C LYS A 92 -5.87 -6.49 -8.05
N ARG A 93 -4.75 -6.94 -7.51
CA ARG A 93 -4.66 -7.37 -6.12
C ARG A 93 -3.44 -6.79 -5.43
N GLY A 94 -3.59 -6.54 -4.14
CA GLY A 94 -2.49 -6.12 -3.27
C GLY A 94 -2.27 -7.16 -2.18
N ILE A 95 -1.02 -7.54 -1.97
CA ILE A 95 -0.62 -8.47 -0.92
C ILE A 95 0.35 -7.76 0.01
N LEU A 96 0.14 -7.93 1.31
CA LEU A 96 1.01 -7.41 2.34
C LEU A 96 1.53 -8.57 3.18
N ILE A 97 2.85 -8.69 3.25
CA ILE A 97 3.51 -9.60 4.17
C ILE A 97 4.03 -8.76 5.34
N LEU A 98 3.44 -8.96 6.50
CA LEU A 98 3.69 -8.15 7.67
C LEU A 98 4.51 -8.94 8.69
N HIS A 99 5.78 -8.55 8.84
CA HIS A 99 6.67 -9.06 9.88
C HIS A 99 6.50 -8.23 11.15
N THR A 100 6.56 -8.87 12.29
CA THR A 100 6.35 -8.20 13.57
C THR A 100 7.60 -8.27 14.46
N ARG A 101 7.72 -7.28 15.32
CA ARG A 101 8.70 -7.23 16.43
C ARG A 101 7.95 -7.19 17.77
N PRO A 102 8.14 -8.12 18.71
CA PRO A 102 9.03 -9.29 18.63
C PRO A 102 8.64 -10.26 17.51
N LYS A 103 9.63 -11.03 17.04
CA LYS A 103 9.50 -11.89 15.88
C LYS A 103 8.47 -13.00 16.10
N ASN A 104 7.44 -12.98 15.26
CA ASN A 104 6.41 -14.01 15.16
C ASN A 104 6.30 -14.48 13.70
N LEU A 105 5.42 -15.45 13.45
CA LEU A 105 5.09 -15.82 12.07
C LEU A 105 4.47 -14.61 11.35
N PRO A 106 4.86 -14.36 10.10
CA PRO A 106 4.33 -13.23 9.37
C PRO A 106 2.82 -13.35 9.12
N ILE A 107 2.16 -12.22 9.13
CA ILE A 107 0.76 -12.12 8.73
C ILE A 107 0.74 -11.81 7.23
N ILE A 108 -0.02 -12.59 6.48
CA ILE A 108 -0.23 -12.35 5.06
C ILE A 108 -1.64 -11.82 4.87
N ALA A 109 -1.74 -10.60 4.35
CA ALA A 109 -3.01 -9.94 4.09
C ALA A 109 -3.13 -9.66 2.59
N GLU A 110 -4.34 -9.77 2.08
CA GLU A 110 -4.62 -9.57 0.66
C GLU A 110 -5.91 -8.79 0.48
N THR A 111 -5.93 -7.88 -0.49
CA THR A 111 -7.11 -7.10 -0.84
C THR A 111 -7.27 -7.01 -2.35
N ASP A 112 -8.53 -6.91 -2.80
CA ASP A 112 -8.86 -6.43 -4.13
C ASP A 112 -8.53 -4.94 -4.20
N ILE A 113 -7.82 -4.51 -5.24
CA ILE A 113 -7.35 -3.12 -5.36
C ILE A 113 -8.52 -2.13 -5.51
N LYS A 114 -9.48 -2.43 -6.39
CA LYS A 114 -10.62 -1.52 -6.59
C LYS A 114 -11.43 -1.35 -5.31
N CYS A 115 -11.61 -2.43 -4.58
CA CYS A 115 -12.30 -2.39 -3.29
C CYS A 115 -11.54 -1.55 -2.26
N ALA A 116 -10.24 -1.73 -2.16
CA ALA A 116 -9.38 -0.94 -1.26
C ALA A 116 -9.42 0.55 -1.62
N GLN A 117 -9.42 0.88 -2.89
CA GLN A 117 -9.50 2.27 -3.35
C GLN A 117 -10.81 2.95 -2.94
N GLN A 118 -11.93 2.22 -2.89
CA GLN A 118 -13.20 2.76 -2.40
C GLN A 118 -13.10 3.24 -0.96
N PHE A 119 -12.31 2.56 -0.14
CA PHE A 119 -12.07 2.98 1.24
C PHE A 119 -10.97 4.03 1.35
N PHE A 120 -9.80 3.74 0.81
CA PHE A 120 -8.60 4.58 1.05
C PHE A 120 -8.54 5.86 0.22
N ILE A 121 -9.16 5.88 -0.96
CA ILE A 121 -9.07 7.01 -1.89
C ILE A 121 -10.40 7.74 -2.03
N TYR A 122 -11.46 7.03 -2.39
CA TYR A 122 -12.73 7.65 -2.75
C TYR A 122 -13.70 7.85 -1.58
N GLU A 123 -13.39 7.28 -0.42
CA GLU A 123 -14.18 7.40 0.81
C GLU A 123 -15.67 7.00 0.64
N ASN A 124 -15.92 6.08 -0.29
CA ASN A 124 -17.26 5.53 -0.55
C ASN A 124 -17.60 4.33 0.33
N MET A 125 -16.66 3.90 1.16
CA MET A 125 -16.75 2.71 2.01
C MET A 125 -16.01 2.97 3.31
N GLY A 126 -16.55 2.52 4.44
CA GLY A 126 -15.87 2.59 5.73
C GLY A 126 -14.88 1.45 5.94
N GLU A 127 -14.01 1.61 6.91
CA GLU A 127 -12.97 0.63 7.26
C GLU A 127 -13.58 -0.74 7.58
N LYS A 128 -14.63 -0.79 8.38
CA LYS A 128 -15.28 -2.04 8.80
C LYS A 128 -15.79 -2.84 7.60
N LYS A 129 -16.39 -2.17 6.63
CA LYS A 129 -16.91 -2.79 5.41
C LYS A 129 -15.77 -3.29 4.52
N TRP A 130 -14.70 -2.50 4.37
CA TRP A 130 -13.52 -2.92 3.62
C TRP A 130 -12.89 -4.17 4.24
N ARG A 131 -12.69 -4.18 5.56
CA ARG A 131 -12.13 -5.35 6.27
C ARG A 131 -12.98 -6.59 6.07
N LYS A 132 -14.29 -6.45 6.14
CA LYS A 132 -15.23 -7.57 6.02
C LYS A 132 -15.32 -8.11 4.59
N ASN A 133 -15.43 -7.22 3.61
CA ASN A 133 -15.78 -7.60 2.23
C ASN A 133 -14.58 -7.76 1.31
N CYS A 134 -13.46 -7.11 1.61
CA CYS A 134 -12.34 -6.98 0.67
C CYS A 134 -11.02 -7.50 1.20
N LEU A 135 -10.84 -7.49 2.52
CA LEU A 135 -9.58 -7.90 3.15
C LEU A 135 -9.62 -9.36 3.54
N SER A 136 -8.59 -10.09 3.17
CA SER A 136 -8.38 -11.48 3.57
C SER A 136 -7.07 -11.59 4.35
N LEU A 137 -7.12 -12.20 5.52
CA LEU A 137 -5.96 -12.45 6.36
C LEU A 137 -5.66 -13.94 6.38
N LYS A 138 -4.39 -14.27 6.18
CA LYS A 138 -3.89 -15.65 6.30
C LYS A 138 -2.84 -15.70 7.39
N HIS A 139 -3.01 -16.63 8.32
CA HIS A 139 -2.00 -16.93 9.32
C HIS A 139 -1.28 -18.21 8.91
N ASN A 140 0.06 -18.15 8.80
CA ASN A 140 0.89 -19.33 8.55
C ASN A 140 1.29 -19.98 9.88
#